data_966e324761d3ad5b8d69ed357b924a25
#
_entry.id   966e324761d3ad5b8d69ed357b924a25
#
_cell.length_a   1.000
_cell.length_b   1.000
_cell.length_c   1.000
_cell.angle_alpha   90.00
_cell.angle_beta   90.00
_cell.angle_gamma   90.00
#
_symmetry.space_group_name_H-M   'P 1'
#
loop_
_entity.id
_entity.type
_entity.pdbx_description
1 polymer ?
#
loop_
_entity_poly.entity_id
_entity_poly.type
_entity_poly.pdbx_seq_one_letter_code
_entity_poly.pdbx_strand_id
1 'polypeptide(L)'
;MTEIKEGYLPFGQYRTYYRIAGKNFDQKPPLILLHGGPGSTHNYFEVLDCVADKTNRQVIMYDQLGCGRSSLPDETPEVYNASIWMKELQNLREQLHVSEFHVLGQSWGGMLALLYMLDGDARGAKSLILSSTLSSASLWAKELHRMIKFMDERDQEAIKQAESTGDFTSPEYLAANERFMELHSCAKITSDAPEPLRRQKIGGKRAYLEAWGPNEYNPQGNLHSYEVTDRLNEISVPTLITSGTDDLCTPLVAKTMYDRIENARWELFAGCRHMSFVQENEKYVELLCKWLNEND
;
A
#
# COMPACT_ATOMS: atom_id res chain seq x y z
N MET A 1 24.55 -1.43 11.13
CA MET A 1 23.55 -2.13 10.30
C MET A 1 22.36 -2.40 11.19
N THR A 2 21.19 -2.06 10.76
CA THR A 2 19.91 -2.34 11.43
C THR A 2 19.78 -3.86 11.66
N GLU A 3 19.43 -4.27 12.88
CA GLU A 3 19.18 -5.70 13.16
C GLU A 3 17.91 -6.15 12.45
N ILE A 4 17.96 -7.30 11.81
CA ILE A 4 16.83 -7.87 11.08
C ILE A 4 16.45 -9.22 11.71
N LYS A 5 15.16 -9.37 11.99
CA LYS A 5 14.55 -10.65 12.42
C LYS A 5 13.46 -11.02 11.42
N GLU A 6 13.50 -12.24 10.95
CA GLU A 6 12.49 -12.80 10.02
C GLU A 6 11.87 -14.07 10.59
N GLY A 7 10.66 -14.38 10.15
CA GLY A 7 9.99 -15.61 10.57
C GLY A 7 8.65 -15.82 9.90
N TYR A 8 7.95 -16.83 10.40
CA TYR A 8 6.62 -17.18 9.95
C TYR A 8 5.68 -17.27 11.15
N LEU A 9 4.46 -16.79 10.98
CA LEU A 9 3.37 -16.93 11.93
C LEU A 9 2.29 -17.85 11.35
N PRO A 10 1.71 -18.73 12.14
CA PRO A 10 0.55 -19.49 11.70
C PRO A 10 -0.67 -18.56 11.50
N PHE A 11 -1.42 -18.79 10.43
CA PHE A 11 -2.68 -18.11 10.16
C PHE A 11 -3.70 -19.13 9.66
N GLY A 12 -4.45 -19.75 10.57
CA GLY A 12 -5.29 -20.90 10.28
C GLY A 12 -4.46 -22.06 9.70
N GLN A 13 -4.81 -22.50 8.50
CA GLN A 13 -4.04 -23.52 7.75
C GLN A 13 -2.87 -22.93 6.94
N TYR A 14 -2.73 -21.62 6.94
CA TYR A 14 -1.73 -20.87 6.19
C TYR A 14 -0.63 -20.37 7.12
N ARG A 15 0.38 -19.72 6.53
CA ARG A 15 1.45 -19.02 7.25
C ARG A 15 1.68 -17.65 6.66
N THR A 16 1.92 -16.67 7.51
CA THR A 16 2.30 -15.31 7.14
C THR A 16 3.79 -15.12 7.41
N TYR A 17 4.55 -14.73 6.39
CA TYR A 17 5.93 -14.30 6.55
C TYR A 17 5.98 -12.89 7.10
N TYR A 18 6.87 -12.64 8.08
CA TYR A 18 7.13 -11.32 8.62
C TYR A 18 8.63 -11.01 8.68
N ARG A 19 8.94 -9.72 8.66
CA ARG A 19 10.26 -9.15 8.81
C ARG A 19 10.22 -7.97 9.76
N ILE A 20 11.11 -7.94 10.75
CA ILE A 20 11.24 -6.86 11.73
C ILE A 20 12.63 -6.25 11.57
N ALA A 21 12.68 -4.94 11.34
CA ALA A 21 13.90 -4.16 11.38
C ALA A 21 13.99 -3.40 12.70
N GLY A 22 15.20 -3.39 13.30
CA GLY A 22 15.51 -2.70 14.56
C GLY A 22 15.22 -3.48 15.83
N LYS A 23 15.76 -2.96 16.91
CA LYS A 23 15.50 -3.40 18.29
C LYS A 23 14.54 -2.41 18.95
N ASN A 24 13.72 -2.90 19.85
CA ASN A 24 12.84 -2.03 20.63
C ASN A 24 13.39 -1.87 22.05
N PHE A 25 14.42 -1.06 22.21
CA PHE A 25 15.04 -0.81 23.52
C PHE A 25 14.16 0.05 24.42
N ASP A 26 13.43 1.02 23.84
CA ASP A 26 12.65 2.02 24.57
C ASP A 26 11.17 1.59 24.71
N GLN A 27 10.82 0.39 24.27
CA GLN A 27 9.45 -0.15 24.26
C GLN A 27 8.44 0.80 23.55
N LYS A 28 8.95 1.53 22.56
CA LYS A 28 8.09 2.41 21.74
C LYS A 28 7.13 1.59 20.87
N PRO A 29 5.95 2.13 20.56
CA PRO A 29 5.03 1.52 19.62
C PRO A 29 5.73 1.25 18.27
N PRO A 30 5.73 0.02 17.75
CA PRO A 30 6.33 -0.28 16.46
C PRO A 30 5.55 0.37 15.31
N LEU A 31 6.22 0.54 14.16
CA LEU A 31 5.60 0.89 12.90
C LEU A 31 5.30 -0.38 12.10
N ILE A 32 4.04 -0.65 11.79
CA ILE A 32 3.61 -1.74 10.90
C ILE A 32 3.42 -1.19 9.49
N LEU A 33 4.05 -1.82 8.49
CA LEU A 33 3.98 -1.46 7.09
C LEU A 33 3.12 -2.45 6.30
N LEU A 34 2.06 -1.94 5.66
CA LEU A 34 1.12 -2.70 4.84
C LEU A 34 1.40 -2.41 3.36
N HIS A 35 1.90 -3.41 2.64
CA HIS A 35 2.21 -3.26 1.22
C HIS A 35 0.97 -3.16 0.32
N GLY A 36 1.18 -2.62 -0.88
CA GLY A 36 0.16 -2.43 -1.90
C GLY A 36 -0.15 -3.68 -2.73
N GLY A 37 -0.76 -3.44 -3.84
CA GLY A 37 -1.28 -4.42 -4.79
C GLY A 37 -2.81 -4.37 -4.83
N PRO A 38 -3.56 -5.35 -4.29
CA PRO A 38 -3.15 -6.52 -3.50
C PRO A 38 -2.14 -7.44 -4.20
N GLY A 39 -1.35 -8.18 -3.43
CA GLY A 39 -0.42 -9.14 -4.01
C GLY A 39 0.97 -8.58 -4.39
N SER A 40 1.35 -7.38 -3.95
CA SER A 40 2.75 -6.94 -3.96
C SER A 40 3.53 -7.68 -2.86
N THR A 41 4.66 -7.15 -2.39
CA THR A 41 5.46 -7.74 -1.32
C THR A 41 6.06 -6.64 -0.44
N HIS A 42 6.53 -7.00 0.77
CA HIS A 42 7.17 -6.05 1.69
C HIS A 42 8.45 -5.40 1.14
N ASN A 43 9.12 -6.02 0.18
CA ASN A 43 10.51 -5.69 -0.21
C ASN A 43 10.78 -4.21 -0.48
N TYR A 44 9.87 -3.50 -1.14
CA TYR A 44 10.09 -2.11 -1.45
C TYR A 44 10.09 -1.19 -0.22
N PHE A 45 9.53 -1.66 0.90
CA PHE A 45 9.60 -0.95 2.17
C PHE A 45 10.93 -1.11 2.90
N GLU A 46 11.81 -2.04 2.52
CA GLU A 46 13.11 -2.20 3.14
C GLU A 46 13.98 -0.93 3.01
N VAL A 47 13.67 -0.04 2.04
CA VAL A 47 14.29 1.29 1.95
C VAL A 47 13.98 2.20 3.15
N LEU A 48 13.01 1.81 3.99
CA LEU A 48 12.63 2.48 5.23
C LEU A 48 13.22 1.84 6.49
N ASP A 49 14.07 0.82 6.38
CA ASP A 49 14.69 0.15 7.55
C ASP A 49 15.40 1.13 8.50
N CYS A 50 16.00 2.18 7.94
CA CYS A 50 16.71 3.18 8.73
C CYS A 50 15.80 3.95 9.72
N VAL A 51 14.47 3.93 9.51
CA VAL A 51 13.50 4.52 10.45
C VAL A 51 13.60 3.83 11.81
N ALA A 52 13.87 2.52 11.82
CA ALA A 52 14.03 1.76 13.07
C ALA A 52 15.14 2.34 13.95
N ASP A 53 16.33 2.52 13.39
CA ASP A 53 17.48 3.05 14.14
C ASP A 53 17.29 4.54 14.49
N LYS A 54 16.68 5.33 13.57
CA LYS A 54 16.46 6.78 13.77
C LYS A 54 15.42 7.09 14.86
N THR A 55 14.51 6.17 15.14
CA THR A 55 13.39 6.40 16.08
C THR A 55 13.40 5.46 17.28
N ASN A 56 14.38 4.57 17.39
CA ASN A 56 14.51 3.54 18.43
C ASN A 56 13.25 2.67 18.56
N ARG A 57 12.62 2.28 17.44
CA ARG A 57 11.43 1.42 17.40
C ARG A 57 11.60 0.29 16.41
N GLN A 58 10.79 -0.73 16.52
CA GLN A 58 10.71 -1.76 15.49
C GLN A 58 9.90 -1.26 14.30
N VAL A 59 10.36 -1.64 13.09
CA VAL A 59 9.59 -1.53 11.85
C VAL A 59 9.23 -2.94 11.41
N ILE A 60 7.94 -3.24 11.40
CA ILE A 60 7.39 -4.57 11.11
C ILE A 60 6.77 -4.55 9.71
N MET A 61 7.22 -5.45 8.87
CA MET A 61 6.66 -5.68 7.53
C MET A 61 6.27 -7.15 7.42
N TYR A 62 5.33 -7.44 6.55
CA TYR A 62 4.95 -8.82 6.25
C TYR A 62 4.50 -8.95 4.80
N ASP A 63 4.59 -10.13 4.25
CA ASP A 63 3.92 -10.46 3.00
C ASP A 63 2.51 -10.92 3.33
N GLN A 64 1.51 -10.26 2.77
CA GLN A 64 0.10 -10.62 2.97
C GLN A 64 -0.18 -11.98 2.32
N LEU A 65 -1.19 -12.67 2.80
CA LEU A 65 -1.64 -13.93 2.22
C LEU A 65 -1.86 -13.77 0.71
N GLY A 66 -1.24 -14.65 -0.08
CA GLY A 66 -1.33 -14.62 -1.54
C GLY A 66 -0.13 -14.01 -2.24
N CYS A 67 0.94 -13.62 -1.54
CA CYS A 67 2.15 -13.10 -2.19
C CYS A 67 3.42 -13.38 -1.40
N GLY A 68 4.55 -13.12 -2.03
CA GLY A 68 5.87 -13.14 -1.42
C GLY A 68 6.25 -14.50 -0.85
N ARG A 69 6.63 -14.48 0.41
CA ARG A 69 7.06 -15.67 1.19
C ARG A 69 5.91 -16.26 2.02
N SER A 70 4.76 -15.60 2.06
CA SER A 70 3.54 -16.11 2.70
C SER A 70 2.89 -17.22 1.88
N SER A 71 1.88 -17.89 2.44
CA SER A 71 1.13 -18.93 1.71
C SER A 71 0.43 -18.35 0.48
N LEU A 72 0.38 -19.13 -0.59
CA LEU A 72 -0.24 -18.79 -1.88
C LEU A 72 -1.42 -19.75 -2.14
N PRO A 73 -2.61 -19.52 -1.54
CA PRO A 73 -3.76 -20.40 -1.68
C PRO A 73 -4.54 -20.16 -2.98
N ASP A 74 -3.87 -20.27 -4.13
CA ASP A 74 -4.45 -19.98 -5.45
C ASP A 74 -5.57 -20.93 -5.85
N GLU A 75 -5.67 -22.10 -5.19
CA GLU A 75 -6.77 -23.06 -5.37
C GLU A 75 -8.06 -22.68 -4.62
N THR A 76 -7.96 -21.72 -3.70
CA THR A 76 -9.07 -21.19 -2.88
C THR A 76 -9.15 -19.67 -2.99
N PRO A 77 -9.39 -19.11 -4.19
CA PRO A 77 -9.27 -17.67 -4.42
C PRO A 77 -10.25 -16.81 -3.61
N GLU A 78 -11.31 -17.39 -3.08
CA GLU A 78 -12.26 -16.72 -2.19
C GLU A 78 -11.65 -16.20 -0.88
N VAL A 79 -10.46 -16.67 -0.51
CA VAL A 79 -9.71 -16.12 0.65
C VAL A 79 -9.10 -14.76 0.36
N TYR A 80 -8.96 -14.37 -0.91
CA TYR A 80 -8.40 -13.09 -1.31
C TYR A 80 -9.43 -11.97 -1.19
N ASN A 81 -9.71 -11.57 0.04
CA ASN A 81 -10.65 -10.49 0.33
C ASN A 81 -10.22 -9.69 1.56
N ALA A 82 -10.74 -8.48 1.69
CA ALA A 82 -10.36 -7.53 2.74
C ALA A 82 -10.56 -8.10 4.16
N SER A 83 -11.65 -8.84 4.41
CA SER A 83 -11.94 -9.41 5.73
C SER A 83 -10.87 -10.41 6.18
N ILE A 84 -10.35 -11.23 5.28
CA ILE A 84 -9.28 -12.19 5.58
C ILE A 84 -7.98 -11.45 5.86
N TRP A 85 -7.60 -10.46 5.05
CA TRP A 85 -6.38 -9.67 5.26
C TRP A 85 -6.45 -8.81 6.54
N MET A 86 -7.63 -8.30 6.94
CA MET A 86 -7.80 -7.66 8.26
C MET A 86 -7.56 -8.64 9.40
N LYS A 87 -8.08 -9.88 9.29
CA LYS A 87 -7.84 -10.95 10.29
C LYS A 87 -6.37 -11.36 10.32
N GLU A 88 -5.68 -11.36 9.18
CA GLU A 88 -4.24 -11.63 9.10
C GLU A 88 -3.43 -10.54 9.83
N LEU A 89 -3.75 -9.26 9.63
CA LEU A 89 -3.13 -8.15 10.37
C LEU A 89 -3.39 -8.26 11.88
N GLN A 90 -4.61 -8.60 12.28
CA GLN A 90 -4.94 -8.85 13.67
C GLN A 90 -4.10 -10.00 14.25
N ASN A 91 -4.04 -11.13 13.56
CA ASN A 91 -3.23 -12.29 13.96
C ASN A 91 -1.75 -11.94 14.07
N LEU A 92 -1.20 -11.14 13.14
CA LEU A 92 0.19 -10.67 13.20
C LEU A 92 0.45 -9.87 14.48
N ARG A 93 -0.44 -8.93 14.82
CA ARG A 93 -0.33 -8.13 16.05
C ARG A 93 -0.38 -9.01 17.31
N GLU A 94 -1.33 -9.93 17.37
CA GLU A 94 -1.50 -10.85 18.52
C GLU A 94 -0.28 -11.75 18.71
N GLN A 95 0.20 -12.39 17.66
CA GLN A 95 1.36 -13.30 17.68
C GLN A 95 2.68 -12.59 18.01
N LEU A 96 2.82 -11.33 17.60
CA LEU A 96 4.00 -10.51 17.90
C LEU A 96 3.83 -9.69 19.20
N HIS A 97 2.71 -9.85 19.91
CA HIS A 97 2.39 -9.12 21.15
C HIS A 97 2.41 -7.60 21.00
N VAL A 98 1.93 -7.10 19.85
CA VAL A 98 1.86 -5.67 19.54
C VAL A 98 0.53 -5.09 20.01
N SER A 99 0.52 -4.46 21.20
CA SER A 99 -0.65 -3.82 21.78
C SER A 99 -0.83 -2.37 21.34
N GLU A 100 0.26 -1.62 21.21
CA GLU A 100 0.29 -0.25 20.70
C GLU A 100 1.12 -0.19 19.41
N PHE A 101 0.71 0.59 18.41
CA PHE A 101 1.35 0.60 17.10
C PHE A 101 1.04 1.87 16.32
N HIS A 102 1.95 2.21 15.40
CA HIS A 102 1.67 3.04 14.24
C HIS A 102 1.45 2.14 13.02
N VAL A 103 0.60 2.54 12.10
CA VAL A 103 0.39 1.78 10.85
C VAL A 103 0.57 2.69 9.64
N LEU A 104 1.39 2.22 8.69
CA LEU A 104 1.54 2.84 7.38
C LEU A 104 1.04 1.87 6.32
N GLY A 105 0.08 2.31 5.52
CA GLY A 105 -0.39 1.55 4.37
C GLY A 105 -0.14 2.30 3.06
N GLN A 106 0.43 1.60 2.08
CA GLN A 106 0.66 2.15 0.75
C GLN A 106 -0.33 1.52 -0.25
N SER A 107 -1.00 2.37 -1.05
CA SER A 107 -1.94 1.88 -2.08
C SER A 107 -3.02 0.99 -1.45
N TRP A 108 -3.21 -0.24 -1.93
CA TRP A 108 -4.05 -1.24 -1.27
C TRP A 108 -3.77 -1.37 0.23
N GLY A 109 -2.51 -1.35 0.66
CA GLY A 109 -2.17 -1.37 2.09
C GLY A 109 -2.81 -0.23 2.88
N GLY A 110 -3.00 0.94 2.26
CA GLY A 110 -3.73 2.06 2.85
C GLY A 110 -5.25 1.82 2.91
N MET A 111 -5.83 1.18 1.88
CA MET A 111 -7.23 0.72 1.94
C MET A 111 -7.43 -0.28 3.08
N LEU A 112 -6.51 -1.24 3.23
CA LEU A 112 -6.51 -2.21 4.32
C LEU A 112 -6.37 -1.52 5.68
N ALA A 113 -5.49 -0.52 5.81
CA ALA A 113 -5.35 0.27 7.01
C ALA A 113 -6.65 1.02 7.35
N LEU A 114 -7.29 1.67 6.38
CA LEU A 114 -8.58 2.35 6.56
C LEU A 114 -9.67 1.38 7.02
N LEU A 115 -9.82 0.22 6.37
CA LEU A 115 -10.77 -0.81 6.78
C LEU A 115 -10.48 -1.32 8.20
N TYR A 116 -9.20 -1.53 8.51
CA TYR A 116 -8.79 -1.99 9.84
C TYR A 116 -9.09 -0.95 10.93
N MET A 117 -8.91 0.35 10.64
CA MET A 117 -9.25 1.43 11.57
C MET A 117 -10.75 1.58 11.79
N LEU A 118 -11.57 1.31 10.77
CA LEU A 118 -13.02 1.46 10.81
C LEU A 118 -13.75 0.22 11.33
N ASP A 119 -13.32 -0.98 10.93
CA ASP A 119 -14.07 -2.23 11.15
C ASP A 119 -13.25 -3.31 11.88
N GLY A 120 -11.93 -3.09 12.07
CA GLY A 120 -11.04 -4.01 12.77
C GLY A 120 -10.80 -3.67 14.24
N ASP A 121 -9.83 -4.35 14.86
CA ASP A 121 -9.38 -4.01 16.22
C ASP A 121 -8.25 -2.97 16.20
N ALA A 122 -8.62 -1.71 16.05
CA ALA A 122 -7.69 -0.58 16.03
C ALA A 122 -7.24 -0.10 17.42
N ARG A 123 -7.63 -0.80 18.51
CA ARG A 123 -7.20 -0.42 19.87
C ARG A 123 -5.68 -0.40 19.96
N GLY A 124 -5.15 0.67 20.55
CA GLY A 124 -3.72 0.92 20.68
C GLY A 124 -3.07 1.54 19.43
N ALA A 125 -3.81 1.84 18.37
CA ALA A 125 -3.28 2.62 17.25
C ALA A 125 -2.91 4.04 17.73
N LYS A 126 -1.65 4.43 17.53
CA LYS A 126 -1.13 5.76 17.89
C LYS A 126 -1.27 6.74 16.73
N SER A 127 -1.00 6.30 15.52
CA SER A 127 -1.24 7.09 14.32
C SER A 127 -1.42 6.22 13.07
N LEU A 128 -2.04 6.81 12.06
CA LEU A 128 -2.27 6.25 10.75
C LEU A 128 -1.44 7.02 9.70
N ILE A 129 -0.75 6.31 8.82
CA ILE A 129 -0.05 6.92 7.69
C ILE A 129 -0.61 6.31 6.40
N LEU A 130 -1.21 7.17 5.57
CA LEU A 130 -1.83 6.82 4.30
C LEU A 130 -0.93 7.28 3.16
N SER A 131 -0.17 6.36 2.57
CA SER A 131 0.80 6.65 1.52
C SER A 131 0.22 6.26 0.16
N SER A 132 -0.03 7.26 -0.70
CA SER A 132 -0.50 7.03 -2.08
C SER A 132 -1.67 6.04 -2.16
N THR A 133 -2.75 6.30 -1.43
CA THR A 133 -3.90 5.39 -1.28
C THR A 133 -5.23 6.08 -1.60
N LEU A 134 -6.34 5.40 -1.35
CA LEU A 134 -7.68 5.86 -1.72
C LEU A 134 -8.71 5.46 -0.65
N SER A 135 -9.82 6.21 -0.60
CA SER A 135 -11.01 5.89 0.19
C SER A 135 -12.20 5.44 -0.66
N SER A 136 -12.08 5.53 -2.00
CA SER A 136 -13.14 5.25 -2.96
C SER A 136 -12.58 4.64 -4.24
N ALA A 137 -12.97 3.41 -4.58
CA ALA A 137 -12.59 2.76 -5.83
C ALA A 137 -13.21 3.48 -7.05
N SER A 138 -14.41 4.01 -6.92
CA SER A 138 -15.08 4.75 -8.00
C SER A 138 -14.40 6.09 -8.29
N LEU A 139 -13.99 6.84 -7.25
CA LEU A 139 -13.22 8.07 -7.42
C LEU A 139 -11.85 7.81 -8.04
N TRP A 140 -11.17 6.76 -7.57
CA TRP A 140 -9.89 6.32 -8.11
C TRP A 140 -10.00 6.03 -9.61
N ALA A 141 -10.91 5.15 -10.02
CA ALA A 141 -11.14 4.81 -11.43
C ALA A 141 -11.45 6.05 -12.28
N LYS A 142 -12.31 6.94 -11.79
CA LYS A 142 -12.65 8.19 -12.47
C LYS A 142 -11.43 9.09 -12.69
N GLU A 143 -10.59 9.24 -11.68
CA GLU A 143 -9.39 10.07 -11.77
C GLU A 143 -8.35 9.46 -12.70
N LEU A 144 -8.12 8.15 -12.66
CA LEU A 144 -7.20 7.49 -13.57
C LEU A 144 -7.67 7.55 -15.03
N HIS A 145 -8.97 7.38 -15.29
CA HIS A 145 -9.53 7.61 -16.63
C HIS A 145 -9.40 9.07 -17.08
N ARG A 146 -9.45 10.03 -16.14
CA ARG A 146 -9.15 11.44 -16.47
C ARG A 146 -7.70 11.60 -16.91
N MET A 147 -6.76 10.93 -16.23
CA MET A 147 -5.32 10.98 -16.59
C MET A 147 -5.05 10.30 -17.95
N ILE A 148 -5.70 9.19 -18.25
CA ILE A 148 -5.60 8.49 -19.55
C ILE A 148 -5.95 9.45 -20.71
N LYS A 149 -6.87 10.40 -20.53
CA LYS A 149 -7.21 11.39 -21.57
C LYS A 149 -6.06 12.32 -21.96
N PHE A 150 -5.00 12.37 -21.19
CA PHE A 150 -3.78 13.14 -21.50
C PHE A 150 -2.67 12.29 -22.15
N MET A 151 -2.91 10.99 -22.35
CA MET A 151 -2.02 10.11 -23.11
C MET A 151 -2.19 10.33 -24.63
N ASP A 152 -1.29 9.77 -25.42
CA ASP A 152 -1.44 9.76 -26.89
C ASP A 152 -2.73 9.05 -27.30
N GLU A 153 -3.38 9.53 -28.38
CA GLU A 153 -4.66 8.99 -28.88
C GLU A 153 -4.59 7.46 -29.13
N ARG A 154 -3.46 6.97 -29.61
CA ARG A 154 -3.23 5.54 -29.82
C ARG A 154 -3.35 4.74 -28.51
N ASP A 155 -2.81 5.27 -27.41
CA ASP A 155 -2.83 4.61 -26.12
C ASP A 155 -4.22 4.66 -25.50
N GLN A 156 -4.89 5.80 -25.64
CA GLN A 156 -6.30 5.96 -25.21
C GLN A 156 -7.22 4.93 -25.91
N GLU A 157 -7.06 4.76 -27.23
CA GLU A 157 -7.88 3.82 -27.99
C GLU A 157 -7.57 2.37 -27.64
N ALA A 158 -6.29 2.02 -27.43
CA ALA A 158 -5.88 0.67 -27.01
C ALA A 158 -6.49 0.30 -25.64
N ILE A 159 -6.46 1.22 -24.68
CA ILE A 159 -7.06 1.02 -23.35
C ILE A 159 -8.57 0.87 -23.47
N LYS A 160 -9.24 1.78 -24.18
CA LYS A 160 -10.69 1.76 -24.41
C LYS A 160 -11.15 0.46 -25.10
N GLN A 161 -10.40 -0.02 -26.08
CA GLN A 161 -10.70 -1.28 -26.76
C GLN A 161 -10.57 -2.47 -25.80
N ALA A 162 -9.50 -2.52 -24.99
CA ALA A 162 -9.31 -3.58 -24.00
C ALA A 162 -10.47 -3.60 -22.98
N GLU A 163 -10.89 -2.45 -22.48
CA GLU A 163 -12.02 -2.35 -21.56
C GLU A 163 -13.34 -2.80 -22.18
N SER A 164 -13.57 -2.47 -23.46
CA SER A 164 -14.81 -2.83 -24.17
C SER A 164 -14.92 -4.31 -24.52
N THR A 165 -13.78 -4.96 -24.78
CA THR A 165 -13.72 -6.38 -25.19
C THR A 165 -13.39 -7.33 -24.04
N GLY A 166 -12.83 -6.80 -22.93
CA GLY A 166 -12.27 -7.61 -21.85
C GLY A 166 -10.93 -8.24 -22.20
N ASP A 167 -10.31 -7.89 -23.33
CA ASP A 167 -8.99 -8.37 -23.74
C ASP A 167 -7.88 -7.45 -23.25
N PHE A 168 -7.32 -7.76 -22.10
CA PHE A 168 -6.19 -7.08 -21.48
C PHE A 168 -4.84 -7.75 -21.82
N THR A 169 -4.76 -8.50 -22.93
CA THR A 169 -3.55 -9.23 -23.33
C THR A 169 -2.97 -8.77 -24.67
N SER A 170 -3.67 -7.93 -25.43
CA SER A 170 -3.18 -7.43 -26.70
C SER A 170 -1.88 -6.62 -26.55
N PRO A 171 -0.93 -6.72 -27.50
CA PRO A 171 0.34 -5.97 -27.43
C PRO A 171 0.15 -4.45 -27.32
N GLU A 172 -0.86 -3.91 -28.01
CA GLU A 172 -1.19 -2.48 -28.01
C GLU A 172 -1.62 -2.03 -26.61
N TYR A 173 -2.51 -2.80 -25.95
CA TYR A 173 -2.94 -2.53 -24.59
C TYR A 173 -1.79 -2.65 -23.60
N LEU A 174 -1.00 -3.72 -23.66
CA LEU A 174 0.13 -3.93 -22.74
C LEU A 174 1.13 -2.78 -22.82
N ALA A 175 1.44 -2.30 -24.04
CA ALA A 175 2.33 -1.16 -24.24
C ALA A 175 1.74 0.16 -23.73
N ALA A 176 0.43 0.40 -23.91
CA ALA A 176 -0.26 1.58 -23.40
C ALA A 176 -0.30 1.56 -21.86
N ASN A 177 -0.64 0.42 -21.26
CA ASN A 177 -0.66 0.23 -19.82
C ASN A 177 0.73 0.41 -19.20
N GLU A 178 1.79 -0.14 -19.82
CA GLU A 178 3.18 0.06 -19.35
C GLU A 178 3.53 1.54 -19.31
N ARG A 179 3.23 2.32 -20.37
CA ARG A 179 3.47 3.77 -20.38
C ARG A 179 2.70 4.52 -19.31
N PHE A 180 1.43 4.17 -19.10
CA PHE A 180 0.62 4.76 -18.03
C PHE A 180 1.25 4.50 -16.66
N MET A 181 1.65 3.26 -16.39
CA MET A 181 2.29 2.88 -15.13
C MET A 181 3.67 3.55 -14.95
N GLU A 182 4.45 3.70 -16.00
CA GLU A 182 5.72 4.42 -15.94
C GLU A 182 5.55 5.91 -15.63
N LEU A 183 4.48 6.52 -16.11
CA LEU A 183 4.17 7.92 -15.83
C LEU A 183 3.70 8.16 -14.39
N HIS A 184 2.94 7.22 -13.80
CA HIS A 184 2.18 7.48 -12.59
C HIS A 184 2.45 6.53 -11.42
N SER A 185 2.99 5.34 -11.66
CA SER A 185 3.31 4.37 -10.60
C SER A 185 4.78 4.44 -10.21
N CYS A 186 5.65 3.85 -11.00
CA CYS A 186 7.09 3.91 -10.76
C CYS A 186 7.87 3.90 -12.07
N ALA A 187 9.04 4.52 -12.05
CA ALA A 187 9.98 4.40 -13.17
C ALA A 187 10.51 2.96 -13.27
N LYS A 188 11.04 2.60 -14.44
CA LYS A 188 11.76 1.34 -14.61
C LYS A 188 12.88 1.23 -13.57
N ILE A 189 12.94 0.09 -12.91
CA ILE A 189 14.00 -0.19 -11.93
C ILE A 189 15.32 -0.34 -12.70
N THR A 190 16.26 0.53 -12.39
CA THR A 190 17.59 0.54 -12.98
C THR A 190 18.56 -0.38 -12.21
N SER A 191 19.72 -0.69 -12.81
CA SER A 191 20.71 -1.59 -12.19
C SER A 191 21.35 -1.01 -10.93
N ASP A 192 21.31 0.29 -10.74
CA ASP A 192 21.83 1.05 -9.60
C ASP A 192 20.78 1.34 -8.52
N ALA A 193 19.50 0.99 -8.76
CA ALA A 193 18.46 1.11 -7.74
C ALA A 193 18.81 0.28 -6.48
N PRO A 194 18.30 0.65 -5.30
CA PRO A 194 18.45 -0.14 -4.08
C PRO A 194 18.14 -1.62 -4.28
N GLU A 195 18.94 -2.50 -3.66
CA GLU A 195 18.83 -3.96 -3.84
C GLU A 195 17.40 -4.49 -3.58
N PRO A 196 16.67 -4.04 -2.53
CA PRO A 196 15.32 -4.53 -2.29
C PRO A 196 14.33 -4.28 -3.44
N LEU A 197 14.56 -3.23 -4.24
CA LEU A 197 13.73 -2.93 -5.40
C LEU A 197 14.06 -3.83 -6.60
N ARG A 198 15.32 -4.26 -6.73
CA ARG A 198 15.81 -5.11 -7.82
C ARG A 198 15.61 -6.60 -7.56
N ARG A 199 15.48 -6.99 -6.30
CA ARG A 199 15.34 -8.40 -5.89
C ARG A 199 14.11 -9.02 -6.52
N GLN A 200 14.27 -10.22 -7.08
CA GLN A 200 13.14 -11.00 -7.60
C GLN A 200 12.12 -11.29 -6.48
N LYS A 201 10.85 -11.15 -6.79
CA LYS A 201 9.73 -11.31 -5.86
C LYS A 201 8.70 -12.28 -6.44
N ILE A 202 7.95 -12.92 -5.56
CA ILE A 202 6.79 -13.73 -5.94
C ILE A 202 5.56 -12.85 -5.79
N GLY A 203 5.16 -12.19 -6.88
CA GLY A 203 3.93 -11.39 -6.88
C GLY A 203 2.68 -12.27 -6.80
N GLY A 204 1.68 -11.78 -6.10
CA GLY A 204 0.37 -12.42 -5.95
C GLY A 204 -0.58 -12.08 -7.10
N LYS A 205 -0.27 -12.52 -8.31
CA LYS A 205 -1.13 -12.23 -9.48
C LYS A 205 -2.58 -12.67 -9.26
N ARG A 206 -2.81 -13.83 -8.62
CA ARG A 206 -4.16 -14.32 -8.33
C ARG A 206 -4.86 -13.42 -7.33
N ALA A 207 -4.19 -13.04 -6.24
CA ALA A 207 -4.72 -12.13 -5.24
C ALA A 207 -5.10 -10.76 -5.84
N TYR A 208 -4.26 -10.24 -6.75
CA TYR A 208 -4.54 -8.99 -7.46
C TYR A 208 -5.80 -9.08 -8.32
N LEU A 209 -5.90 -10.12 -9.16
CA LEU A 209 -7.04 -10.30 -10.08
C LEU A 209 -8.36 -10.52 -9.32
N GLU A 210 -8.36 -11.31 -8.25
CA GLU A 210 -9.57 -11.59 -7.46
C GLU A 210 -10.05 -10.36 -6.68
N ALA A 211 -9.12 -9.58 -6.15
CA ALA A 211 -9.48 -8.47 -5.29
C ALA A 211 -9.65 -7.14 -6.06
N TRP A 212 -8.73 -6.81 -6.96
CA TRP A 212 -8.78 -5.55 -7.69
C TRP A 212 -9.23 -5.69 -9.14
N GLY A 213 -8.49 -6.44 -9.96
CA GLY A 213 -8.89 -6.67 -11.35
C GLY A 213 -7.71 -6.62 -12.32
N PRO A 214 -7.97 -6.34 -13.61
CA PRO A 214 -6.97 -6.49 -14.65
C PRO A 214 -5.87 -5.40 -14.63
N ASN A 215 -6.17 -4.23 -14.08
CA ASN A 215 -5.27 -3.08 -14.04
C ASN A 215 -5.70 -2.06 -12.97
N GLU A 216 -4.93 -0.98 -12.80
CA GLU A 216 -5.16 0.02 -11.75
C GLU A 216 -6.44 0.86 -11.95
N TYR A 217 -6.83 1.13 -13.19
CA TYR A 217 -7.92 2.06 -13.53
C TYR A 217 -9.28 1.39 -13.76
N ASN A 218 -9.34 0.07 -13.78
CA ASN A 218 -10.58 -0.68 -14.01
C ASN A 218 -10.80 -1.76 -12.93
N PRO A 219 -11.18 -1.37 -11.70
CA PRO A 219 -11.43 -2.31 -10.61
C PRO A 219 -12.65 -3.18 -10.94
N GLN A 220 -12.43 -4.49 -11.07
CA GLN A 220 -13.45 -5.50 -11.37
C GLN A 220 -13.51 -6.61 -10.31
N GLY A 221 -12.51 -6.70 -9.43
CA GLY A 221 -12.45 -7.66 -8.34
C GLY A 221 -13.43 -7.35 -7.21
N ASN A 222 -13.32 -8.08 -6.11
CA ASN A 222 -14.25 -7.92 -4.98
C ASN A 222 -14.12 -6.57 -4.25
N LEU A 223 -13.08 -5.77 -4.54
CA LEU A 223 -12.89 -4.40 -4.06
C LEU A 223 -13.49 -3.34 -5.00
N HIS A 224 -14.14 -3.72 -6.11
CA HIS A 224 -14.70 -2.76 -7.07
C HIS A 224 -15.71 -1.76 -6.46
N SER A 225 -16.39 -2.17 -5.40
CA SER A 225 -17.36 -1.35 -4.66
C SER A 225 -16.79 -0.77 -3.36
N TYR A 226 -15.44 -0.80 -3.17
CA TYR A 226 -14.82 -0.22 -1.98
C TYR A 226 -15.10 1.27 -1.88
N GLU A 227 -15.76 1.66 -0.79
CA GLU A 227 -16.15 3.04 -0.51
C GLU A 227 -16.23 3.26 1.00
N VAL A 228 -15.34 4.07 1.54
CA VAL A 228 -15.31 4.42 2.98
C VAL A 228 -15.23 5.93 3.20
N THR A 229 -15.34 6.71 2.14
CA THR A 229 -15.13 8.18 2.18
C THR A 229 -16.03 8.86 3.21
N ASP A 230 -17.30 8.47 3.30
CA ASP A 230 -18.25 9.09 4.22
C ASP A 230 -18.06 8.66 5.69
N ARG A 231 -17.21 7.65 5.92
CA ARG A 231 -16.88 7.12 7.25
C ARG A 231 -15.51 7.60 7.78
N LEU A 232 -14.76 8.36 6.98
CA LEU A 232 -13.41 8.80 7.37
C LEU A 232 -13.39 9.71 8.61
N ASN A 233 -14.49 10.38 8.91
CA ASN A 233 -14.66 11.16 10.14
C ASN A 233 -14.77 10.31 11.43
N GLU A 234 -14.93 8.97 11.31
CA GLU A 234 -14.86 8.03 12.44
C GLU A 234 -13.40 7.80 12.89
N ILE A 235 -12.41 8.14 12.06
CA ILE A 235 -10.99 7.99 12.38
C ILE A 235 -10.53 9.14 13.26
N SER A 236 -10.25 8.82 14.53
CA SER A 236 -9.87 9.82 15.55
C SER A 236 -8.37 9.94 15.78
N VAL A 237 -7.57 8.96 15.34
CA VAL A 237 -6.12 9.00 15.53
C VAL A 237 -5.46 10.02 14.60
N PRO A 238 -4.33 10.64 15.01
CA PRO A 238 -3.54 11.47 14.13
C PRO A 238 -3.23 10.76 12.81
N THR A 239 -3.51 11.40 11.68
CA THR A 239 -3.36 10.79 10.35
C THR A 239 -2.45 11.61 9.46
N LEU A 240 -1.39 10.99 8.93
CA LEU A 240 -0.52 11.58 7.91
C LEU A 240 -0.90 11.00 6.55
N ILE A 241 -1.23 11.87 5.59
CA ILE A 241 -1.46 11.50 4.19
C ILE A 241 -0.24 11.94 3.40
N THR A 242 0.31 11.05 2.57
CA THR A 242 1.40 11.36 1.64
C THR A 242 1.01 10.95 0.22
N SER A 243 1.28 11.80 -0.76
CA SER A 243 1.04 11.51 -2.18
C SER A 243 2.00 12.30 -3.06
N GLY A 244 2.16 11.89 -4.32
CA GLY A 244 2.92 12.63 -5.32
C GLY A 244 2.03 13.52 -6.20
N THR A 245 2.65 14.48 -6.92
CA THR A 245 1.90 15.28 -7.91
C THR A 245 1.57 14.49 -9.18
N ASP A 246 2.40 13.47 -9.50
CA ASP A 246 2.29 12.65 -10.71
C ASP A 246 1.80 11.22 -10.40
N ASP A 247 1.24 11.05 -9.21
CA ASP A 247 0.83 9.79 -8.59
C ASP A 247 -0.49 9.24 -9.18
N LEU A 248 -0.66 7.92 -9.13
CA LEU A 248 -1.97 7.25 -9.29
C LEU A 248 -2.99 7.79 -8.26
N CYS A 249 -2.54 7.99 -7.00
CA CYS A 249 -3.28 8.72 -5.99
C CYS A 249 -3.23 10.22 -6.30
N THR A 250 -4.06 10.68 -7.23
CA THR A 250 -4.05 12.10 -7.62
C THR A 250 -4.25 13.03 -6.43
N PRO A 251 -3.82 14.30 -6.51
CA PRO A 251 -4.07 15.27 -5.45
C PRO A 251 -5.56 15.38 -5.06
N LEU A 252 -6.50 15.12 -5.98
CA LEU A 252 -7.93 15.09 -5.67
C LEU A 252 -8.29 13.90 -4.78
N VAL A 253 -7.75 12.71 -5.07
CA VAL A 253 -7.98 11.50 -4.25
C VAL A 253 -7.41 11.70 -2.84
N ALA A 254 -6.17 12.18 -2.72
CA ALA A 254 -5.56 12.48 -1.43
C ALA A 254 -6.32 13.57 -0.65
N LYS A 255 -6.71 14.65 -1.35
CA LYS A 255 -7.49 15.74 -0.74
C LYS A 255 -8.83 15.28 -0.22
N THR A 256 -9.50 14.36 -0.90
CA THR A 256 -10.79 13.81 -0.45
C THR A 256 -10.65 13.14 0.93
N MET A 257 -9.57 12.42 1.19
CA MET A 257 -9.30 11.85 2.51
C MET A 257 -8.92 12.93 3.53
N TYR A 258 -8.07 13.88 3.13
CA TYR A 258 -7.65 15.00 3.98
C TYR A 258 -8.83 15.83 4.48
N ASP A 259 -9.78 16.13 3.61
CA ASP A 259 -10.95 16.97 3.96
C ASP A 259 -11.94 16.26 4.92
N ARG A 260 -11.84 14.93 5.08
CA ARG A 260 -12.79 14.12 5.86
C ARG A 260 -12.22 13.57 7.17
N ILE A 261 -10.90 13.45 7.29
CA ILE A 261 -10.23 12.99 8.52
C ILE A 261 -9.89 14.23 9.36
N GLU A 262 -10.49 14.35 10.54
CA GLU A 262 -10.40 15.54 11.37
C GLU A 262 -8.96 15.91 11.78
N ASN A 263 -8.15 14.92 12.16
CA ASN A 263 -6.76 15.10 12.62
C ASN A 263 -5.75 14.74 11.52
N ALA A 264 -6.02 15.12 10.27
CA ALA A 264 -5.16 14.82 9.15
C ALA A 264 -4.14 15.93 8.87
N ARG A 265 -2.93 15.51 8.50
CA ARG A 265 -1.93 16.35 7.83
C ARG A 265 -1.66 15.72 6.45
N TRP A 266 -1.50 16.54 5.44
CA TRP A 266 -1.16 16.07 4.08
C TRP A 266 0.15 16.67 3.61
N GLU A 267 1.07 15.82 3.18
CA GLU A 267 2.33 16.18 2.51
C GLU A 267 2.28 15.75 1.05
N LEU A 268 2.34 16.73 0.14
CA LEU A 268 2.36 16.50 -1.30
C LEU A 268 3.80 16.59 -1.82
N PHE A 269 4.31 15.51 -2.38
CA PHE A 269 5.66 15.40 -2.92
C PHE A 269 5.67 15.83 -4.40
N ALA A 270 6.30 16.97 -4.69
CA ALA A 270 6.39 17.51 -6.04
C ALA A 270 7.22 16.60 -6.96
N GLY A 271 6.71 16.26 -8.15
CA GLY A 271 7.36 15.40 -9.15
C GLY A 271 7.41 13.93 -8.78
N CYS A 272 6.87 13.54 -7.63
CA CYS A 272 6.78 12.12 -7.23
C CYS A 272 5.55 11.44 -7.80
N ARG A 273 5.72 10.16 -8.06
CA ARG A 273 4.70 9.20 -8.45
C ARG A 273 4.21 8.40 -7.23
N HIS A 274 3.73 7.21 -7.45
CA HIS A 274 3.10 6.32 -6.45
C HIS A 274 4.03 5.80 -5.34
N MET A 275 5.34 6.02 -5.45
CA MET A 275 6.33 5.54 -4.49
C MET A 275 7.23 6.70 -4.02
N SER A 276 6.64 7.75 -3.46
CA SER A 276 7.36 8.92 -2.96
C SER A 276 8.43 8.57 -1.91
N PHE A 277 8.21 7.54 -1.10
CA PHE A 277 9.19 7.02 -0.12
C PHE A 277 10.43 6.37 -0.78
N VAL A 278 10.38 6.07 -2.08
CA VAL A 278 11.54 5.62 -2.87
C VAL A 278 12.18 6.81 -3.58
N GLN A 279 11.37 7.66 -4.24
CA GLN A 279 11.84 8.75 -5.09
C GLN A 279 12.46 9.90 -4.28
N GLU A 280 11.88 10.25 -3.15
CA GLU A 280 12.32 11.28 -2.21
C GLU A 280 12.60 10.66 -0.83
N ASN A 281 13.39 9.57 -0.81
CA ASN A 281 13.58 8.72 0.37
C ASN A 281 14.03 9.50 1.60
N GLU A 282 15.04 10.37 1.49
CA GLU A 282 15.57 11.14 2.62
C GLU A 282 14.48 12.04 3.23
N LYS A 283 13.80 12.83 2.39
CA LYS A 283 12.69 13.71 2.81
C LYS A 283 11.55 12.92 3.43
N TYR A 284 11.21 11.76 2.84
CA TYR A 284 10.15 10.91 3.35
C TYR A 284 10.51 10.30 4.72
N VAL A 285 11.74 9.81 4.88
CA VAL A 285 12.25 9.27 6.15
C VAL A 285 12.27 10.34 7.24
N GLU A 286 12.70 11.57 6.93
CA GLU A 286 12.68 12.68 7.89
C GLU A 286 11.26 13.01 8.35
N LEU A 287 10.32 13.13 7.41
CA LEU A 287 8.91 13.35 7.69
C LEU A 287 8.33 12.23 8.57
N LEU A 288 8.60 10.98 8.20
CA LEU A 288 8.08 9.81 8.92
C LEU A 288 8.66 9.71 10.33
N CYS A 289 9.97 9.90 10.52
CA CYS A 289 10.60 9.90 11.84
C CYS A 289 10.05 11.01 12.75
N LYS A 290 9.86 12.21 12.20
CA LYS A 290 9.25 13.34 12.93
C LYS A 290 7.83 12.99 13.34
N TRP A 291 7.01 12.50 12.41
CA TRP A 291 5.62 12.12 12.65
C TRP A 291 5.48 11.06 13.75
N LEU A 292 6.28 10.01 13.67
CA LEU A 292 6.26 8.93 14.65
C LEU A 292 6.62 9.41 16.07
N ASN A 293 7.64 10.28 16.20
CA ASN A 293 8.05 10.79 17.51
C ASN A 293 7.08 11.83 18.09
N GLU A 294 6.29 12.51 17.25
CA GLU A 294 5.27 13.47 17.69
C GLU A 294 3.99 12.77 18.18
N ASN A 295 3.80 11.48 17.84
CA ASN A 295 2.56 10.73 18.09
C ASN A 295 2.76 9.43 18.90
N ASP A 296 3.85 9.31 19.66
CA ASP A 296 4.15 8.20 20.57
C ASP A 296 3.16 8.08 21.73
#